data_b02510baab27b0e6be5bf387c6bf1a16
#
_entry.id   b02510baab27b0e6be5bf387c6bf1a16
#
_cell.length_a   1.000
_cell.length_b   1.000
_cell.length_c   1.000
_cell.angle_alpha   90.00
_cell.angle_beta   90.00
_cell.angle_gamma   90.00
#
_symmetry.space_group_name_H-M   'P 1'
#
loop_
_entity.id
_entity.type
_entity.pdbx_description
1 polymer ?
#
loop_
_entity_poly.entity_id
_entity_poly.type
_entity_poly.pdbx_seq_one_letter_code
_entity_poly.pdbx_strand_id
1 'polypeptide(L)'
;LTQTTQASVSFAPLQSLFGIVTPSGLHFERHHQGWWDIDPSKHRLMVNGLVRSAKVFTVDEVMRLPSVSRFHFIECGANTAVEWGNVAVPTVQYTHGMVSCSEFTGVPLITLLELAGADLKNGKFVLAEGGDGSAMTRTIPMSLITSGEVLVAYGQNGEMLRPENGYPLRLVVPGVQGVSWVKYLRRI
;
A
#
# COMPACT_ATOMS: atom_id res chain seq x y z
N LEU A 1 7.19 -6.43 -19.46
CA LEU A 1 6.20 -6.98 -18.51
C LEU A 1 6.42 -8.48 -18.36
N THR A 2 6.92 -8.92 -17.21
CA THR A 2 6.94 -10.33 -16.86
C THR A 2 5.68 -10.61 -16.05
N GLN A 3 4.68 -11.18 -16.69
CA GLN A 3 3.45 -11.61 -16.03
C GLN A 3 3.42 -13.13 -15.98
N THR A 4 3.35 -13.67 -14.78
CA THR A 4 2.94 -15.04 -14.53
C THR A 4 1.66 -14.99 -13.72
N THR A 5 0.92 -16.08 -13.67
CA THR A 5 -0.30 -16.19 -12.85
C THR A 5 -0.04 -15.98 -11.35
N GLN A 6 1.20 -16.03 -10.92
CA GLN A 6 1.58 -15.99 -9.50
C GLN A 6 2.46 -14.79 -9.15
N ALA A 7 3.24 -14.27 -10.08
CA ALA A 7 4.11 -13.14 -9.83
C ALA A 7 4.25 -12.29 -11.09
N SER A 8 4.24 -10.98 -10.92
CA SER A 8 4.48 -10.04 -12.02
C SER A 8 5.21 -8.81 -11.52
N VAL A 9 5.93 -8.17 -12.43
CA VAL A 9 6.62 -6.90 -12.19
C VAL A 9 6.51 -6.02 -13.43
N SER A 10 6.22 -4.73 -13.22
CA SER A 10 6.45 -3.68 -14.20
C SER A 10 7.27 -2.56 -13.57
N PHE A 11 8.02 -1.87 -14.38
CA PHE A 11 8.97 -0.85 -13.94
C PHE A 11 8.51 0.52 -14.40
N ALA A 12 8.56 1.52 -13.53
CA ALA A 12 8.34 2.91 -13.92
C ALA A 12 9.41 3.33 -14.96
N PRO A 13 9.02 3.96 -16.06
CA PRO A 13 9.96 4.40 -17.11
C PRO A 13 10.68 5.70 -16.70
N LEU A 14 11.63 5.60 -15.77
CA LEU A 14 12.28 6.75 -15.12
C LEU A 14 12.83 7.76 -16.11
N GLN A 15 13.34 7.31 -17.25
CA GLN A 15 13.87 8.17 -18.32
C GLN A 15 12.80 9.00 -19.04
N SER A 16 11.53 8.65 -18.89
CA SER A 16 10.39 9.30 -19.55
C SER A 16 9.46 10.03 -18.56
N LEU A 17 9.84 10.09 -17.28
CA LEU A 17 9.05 10.78 -16.27
C LEU A 17 9.48 12.25 -16.18
N PHE A 18 8.51 13.14 -16.00
CA PHE A 18 8.71 14.56 -15.80
C PHE A 18 8.04 14.99 -14.49
N GLY A 19 8.74 15.82 -13.71
CA GLY A 19 8.25 16.27 -12.42
C GLY A 19 8.39 15.20 -11.31
N ILE A 20 7.61 15.35 -10.25
CA ILE A 20 7.72 14.52 -9.04
C ILE A 20 6.74 13.35 -9.08
N VAL A 21 5.52 13.58 -9.57
CA VAL A 21 4.44 12.59 -9.53
C VAL A 21 4.56 11.63 -10.70
N THR A 22 4.60 10.34 -10.40
CA THR A 22 4.50 9.28 -11.40
C THR A 22 3.02 9.10 -11.79
N PRO A 23 2.65 9.26 -13.06
CA PRO A 23 1.28 8.97 -13.50
C PRO A 23 0.85 7.56 -13.12
N SER A 24 -0.42 7.38 -12.71
CA SER A 24 -0.91 6.08 -12.21
C SER A 24 -0.68 4.93 -13.20
N GLY A 25 -0.82 5.18 -14.50
CA GLY A 25 -0.56 4.17 -15.54
C GLY A 25 0.92 3.83 -15.78
N LEU A 26 1.84 4.59 -15.19
CA LEU A 26 3.30 4.39 -15.26
C LEU A 26 3.89 4.03 -13.91
N HIS A 27 3.06 3.93 -12.87
CA HIS A 27 3.49 3.49 -11.56
C HIS A 27 4.02 2.06 -11.63
N PHE A 28 5.14 1.77 -10.95
CA PHE A 28 5.65 0.40 -10.93
C PHE A 28 4.66 -0.55 -10.25
N GLU A 29 4.68 -1.79 -10.67
CA GLU A 29 3.89 -2.87 -10.06
C GLU A 29 4.81 -3.99 -9.61
N ARG A 30 4.48 -4.59 -8.48
CA ARG A 30 5.09 -5.82 -8.00
C ARG A 30 4.05 -6.68 -7.30
N HIS A 31 3.82 -7.86 -7.86
CA HIS A 31 2.82 -8.82 -7.37
C HIS A 31 3.49 -10.15 -7.04
N HIS A 32 3.05 -10.80 -5.97
CA HIS A 32 3.46 -12.14 -5.58
C HIS A 32 2.46 -13.21 -5.97
N GLN A 33 1.17 -12.84 -6.08
CA GLN A 33 0.05 -13.71 -6.44
C GLN A 33 -0.90 -13.05 -7.45
N GLY A 34 -0.34 -12.25 -8.38
CA GLY A 34 -1.14 -11.44 -9.30
C GLY A 34 -1.80 -10.24 -8.62
N TRP A 35 -2.67 -9.57 -9.35
CA TRP A 35 -3.54 -8.53 -8.84
C TRP A 35 -4.99 -9.02 -8.83
N TRP A 36 -5.80 -8.46 -7.95
CA TRP A 36 -7.16 -8.93 -7.70
C TRP A 36 -8.15 -7.81 -7.99
N ASP A 37 -9.19 -8.16 -8.74
CA ASP A 37 -10.34 -7.28 -8.95
C ASP A 37 -11.37 -7.56 -7.84
N ILE A 38 -11.32 -6.76 -6.80
CA ILE A 38 -12.14 -6.94 -5.62
C ILE A 38 -13.40 -6.06 -5.72
N ASP A 39 -14.56 -6.67 -5.57
CA ASP A 39 -15.83 -5.94 -5.44
C ASP A 39 -15.84 -5.11 -4.13
N PRO A 40 -15.80 -3.78 -4.21
CA PRO A 40 -15.72 -2.92 -3.03
C PRO A 40 -16.95 -3.04 -2.13
N SER A 41 -18.10 -3.42 -2.67
CA SER A 41 -19.33 -3.60 -1.90
C SER A 41 -19.23 -4.79 -0.93
N LYS A 42 -18.39 -5.76 -1.26
CA LYS A 42 -18.14 -6.98 -0.46
C LYS A 42 -16.88 -6.88 0.40
N HIS A 43 -15.97 -5.96 0.05
CA HIS A 43 -14.73 -5.79 0.81
C HIS A 43 -15.01 -5.28 2.23
N ARG A 44 -14.28 -5.83 3.19
CA ARG A 44 -14.38 -5.42 4.59
C ARG A 44 -12.99 -5.25 5.18
N LEU A 45 -12.82 -4.18 5.96
CA LEU A 45 -11.65 -3.95 6.78
C LEU A 45 -11.99 -4.24 8.24
N MET A 46 -11.39 -5.25 8.82
CA MET A 46 -11.53 -5.58 10.23
C MET A 46 -10.39 -4.94 11.04
N VAL A 47 -10.75 -4.29 12.15
CA VAL A 47 -9.81 -3.81 13.16
C VAL A 47 -10.09 -4.59 14.45
N ASN A 48 -9.09 -5.38 14.92
CA ASN A 48 -9.24 -6.25 16.08
C ASN A 48 -7.91 -6.39 16.86
N GLY A 49 -7.93 -7.16 17.94
CA GLY A 49 -6.76 -7.39 18.82
C GLY A 49 -6.84 -6.57 20.10
N LEU A 50 -5.82 -5.76 20.44
CA LEU A 50 -5.78 -4.90 21.63
C LEU A 50 -6.68 -3.67 21.48
N VAL A 51 -7.96 -3.90 21.27
CA VAL A 51 -9.01 -2.89 21.10
C VAL A 51 -10.15 -3.12 22.08
N ARG A 52 -10.88 -2.08 22.47
CA ARG A 52 -12.08 -2.24 23.32
C ARG A 52 -13.21 -2.94 22.60
N SER A 53 -13.35 -2.72 21.31
CA SER A 53 -14.40 -3.32 20.48
C SER A 53 -13.87 -3.52 19.08
N ALA A 54 -13.78 -4.78 18.66
CA ALA A 54 -13.47 -5.08 17.27
C ALA A 54 -14.50 -4.41 16.34
N LYS A 55 -13.99 -3.82 15.25
CA LYS A 55 -14.81 -3.13 14.27
C LYS A 55 -14.58 -3.70 12.88
N VAL A 56 -15.66 -3.69 12.10
CA VAL A 56 -15.62 -4.03 10.68
C VAL A 56 -16.14 -2.83 9.91
N PHE A 57 -15.34 -2.33 8.97
CA PHE A 57 -15.69 -1.20 8.14
C PHE A 57 -15.93 -1.67 6.71
N THR A 58 -16.97 -1.13 6.07
CA THR A 58 -17.11 -1.14 4.61
C THR A 58 -16.19 -0.11 4.00
N VAL A 59 -15.94 -0.20 2.69
CA VAL A 59 -15.15 0.82 1.96
C VAL A 59 -15.83 2.19 2.07
N ASP A 60 -17.15 2.24 1.92
CA ASP A 60 -17.93 3.48 2.04
C ASP A 60 -17.83 4.12 3.43
N GLU A 61 -17.82 3.32 4.49
CA GLU A 61 -17.64 3.82 5.85
C GLU A 61 -16.25 4.42 6.04
N VAL A 62 -15.21 3.77 5.51
CA VAL A 62 -13.84 4.34 5.52
C VAL A 62 -13.81 5.67 4.76
N MET A 63 -14.39 5.73 3.56
CA MET A 63 -14.38 6.94 2.73
C MET A 63 -15.16 8.13 3.33
N ARG A 64 -16.07 7.89 4.26
CA ARG A 64 -16.82 8.95 4.99
C ARG A 64 -16.06 9.52 6.18
N LEU A 65 -14.98 8.90 6.61
CA LEU A 65 -14.14 9.43 7.68
C LEU A 65 -13.28 10.60 7.18
N PRO A 66 -12.80 11.47 8.09
CA PRO A 66 -11.87 12.53 7.72
C PRO A 66 -10.65 11.97 7.00
N SER A 67 -10.42 12.43 5.78
CA SER A 67 -9.33 11.99 4.93
C SER A 67 -8.32 13.09 4.65
N VAL A 68 -7.12 12.70 4.27
CA VAL A 68 -6.04 13.59 3.85
C VAL A 68 -5.43 13.08 2.54
N SER A 69 -4.84 13.98 1.76
CA SER A 69 -4.04 13.65 0.59
C SER A 69 -2.58 14.03 0.85
N ARG A 70 -1.65 13.12 0.53
CA ARG A 70 -0.22 13.32 0.76
C ARG A 70 0.61 12.70 -0.34
N PHE A 71 1.70 13.38 -0.71
CA PHE A 71 2.69 12.85 -1.66
C PHE A 71 3.70 11.98 -0.93
N HIS A 72 3.86 10.75 -1.40
CA HIS A 72 4.84 9.83 -0.87
C HIS A 72 5.53 9.06 -1.98
N PHE A 73 6.84 8.84 -1.82
CA PHE A 73 7.57 7.85 -2.59
C PHE A 73 7.32 6.46 -2.02
N ILE A 74 7.09 5.52 -2.92
CA ILE A 74 7.07 4.09 -2.60
C ILE A 74 8.18 3.41 -3.40
N GLU A 75 8.99 2.61 -2.74
CA GLU A 75 10.08 1.84 -3.34
C GLU A 75 9.97 0.37 -2.92
N CYS A 76 10.03 -0.53 -3.88
CA CYS A 76 10.09 -1.95 -3.60
C CYS A 76 11.43 -2.32 -2.99
N GLY A 77 11.45 -3.19 -1.97
CA GLY A 77 12.70 -3.67 -1.37
C GLY A 77 13.61 -4.46 -2.33
N ALA A 78 13.09 -4.84 -3.50
CA ALA A 78 13.88 -5.47 -4.57
C ALA A 78 14.39 -4.48 -5.62
N ASN A 79 14.13 -3.17 -5.47
CA ASN A 79 14.68 -2.16 -6.35
C ASN A 79 16.21 -2.22 -6.30
N THR A 80 16.89 -2.04 -7.42
CA THR A 80 18.36 -2.20 -7.57
C THR A 80 18.93 -3.61 -7.35
N ALA A 81 18.17 -4.59 -6.86
CA ALA A 81 18.68 -5.93 -6.57
C ALA A 81 19.34 -6.63 -7.78
N VAL A 82 18.88 -6.31 -8.99
CA VAL A 82 19.43 -6.88 -10.22
C VAL A 82 20.80 -6.29 -10.60
N GLU A 83 21.23 -5.17 -10.02
CA GLU A 83 22.55 -4.59 -10.28
C GLU A 83 23.70 -5.47 -9.79
N TRP A 84 23.43 -6.28 -8.75
CA TRP A 84 24.42 -7.17 -8.14
C TRP A 84 24.65 -8.46 -8.95
N GLY A 85 23.87 -8.65 -10.02
CA GLY A 85 23.96 -9.78 -10.92
C GLY A 85 24.44 -9.39 -12.31
N ASN A 86 24.72 -10.37 -13.15
CA ASN A 86 25.01 -10.14 -14.55
C ASN A 86 23.70 -9.89 -15.29
N VAL A 87 23.36 -8.60 -15.49
CA VAL A 87 22.09 -8.18 -16.08
C VAL A 87 22.16 -8.20 -17.59
N ALA A 88 21.29 -8.98 -18.24
CA ALA A 88 21.25 -9.08 -19.71
C ALA A 88 20.83 -7.76 -20.40
N VAL A 89 20.04 -6.93 -19.72
CA VAL A 89 19.54 -5.63 -20.23
C VAL A 89 19.70 -4.55 -19.16
N PRO A 90 20.90 -3.93 -19.03
CA PRO A 90 21.18 -2.95 -17.97
C PRO A 90 20.60 -1.56 -18.31
N THR A 91 19.27 -1.42 -18.31
CA THR A 91 18.63 -0.11 -18.43
C THR A 91 18.28 0.44 -17.05
N VAL A 92 18.28 1.76 -16.89
CA VAL A 92 17.86 2.42 -15.64
C VAL A 92 16.45 2.00 -15.23
N GLN A 93 15.55 1.87 -16.19
CA GLN A 93 14.19 1.38 -15.93
C GLN A 93 14.20 -0.03 -15.31
N TYR A 94 15.01 -0.94 -15.84
CA TYR A 94 15.06 -2.32 -15.37
C TYR A 94 15.74 -2.44 -14.00
N THR A 95 16.80 -1.69 -13.76
CA THR A 95 17.59 -1.76 -12.53
C THR A 95 17.02 -0.93 -11.39
N HIS A 96 16.36 0.21 -11.67
CA HIS A 96 15.92 1.20 -10.68
C HIS A 96 14.43 1.54 -10.78
N GLY A 97 13.67 0.94 -11.67
CA GLY A 97 12.29 1.33 -11.98
C GLY A 97 11.25 0.85 -10.98
N MET A 98 11.62 0.22 -9.86
CA MET A 98 10.66 -0.12 -8.81
C MET A 98 10.56 0.97 -7.74
N VAL A 99 10.50 2.22 -8.18
CA VAL A 99 10.23 3.42 -7.38
C VAL A 99 9.22 4.30 -8.10
N SER A 100 8.27 4.86 -7.37
CA SER A 100 7.27 5.81 -7.89
C SER A 100 6.87 6.79 -6.81
N CYS A 101 6.41 7.98 -7.20
CA CYS A 101 5.83 8.97 -6.30
C CYS A 101 4.37 9.20 -6.68
N SER A 102 3.47 9.16 -5.71
CA SER A 102 2.05 9.42 -5.93
C SER A 102 1.47 10.26 -4.80
N GLU A 103 0.41 11.00 -5.13
CA GLU A 103 -0.48 11.54 -4.13
C GLU A 103 -1.44 10.44 -3.67
N PHE A 104 -1.38 10.06 -2.41
CA PHE A 104 -2.31 9.10 -1.83
C PHE A 104 -3.38 9.81 -1.00
N THR A 105 -4.64 9.46 -1.25
CA THR A 105 -5.79 9.94 -0.48
C THR A 105 -6.36 8.82 0.37
N GLY A 106 -6.51 9.10 1.67
CA GLY A 106 -7.02 8.11 2.60
C GLY A 106 -7.23 8.64 4.01
N VAL A 107 -7.62 7.76 4.91
CA VAL A 107 -7.87 8.05 6.31
C VAL A 107 -6.61 7.70 7.12
N PRO A 108 -6.13 8.58 8.02
CA PRO A 108 -5.05 8.21 8.93
C PRO A 108 -5.41 6.94 9.70
N LEU A 109 -4.50 5.95 9.71
CA LEU A 109 -4.75 4.67 10.37
C LEU A 109 -5.08 4.85 11.86
N ILE A 110 -4.46 5.82 12.50
CA ILE A 110 -4.73 6.14 13.91
C ILE A 110 -6.22 6.42 14.18
N THR A 111 -6.91 7.08 13.25
CA THR A 111 -8.37 7.35 13.37
C THR A 111 -9.18 6.06 13.47
N LEU A 112 -8.86 5.05 12.66
CA LEU A 112 -9.55 3.76 12.71
C LEU A 112 -9.25 3.00 14.02
N LEU A 113 -8.00 3.08 14.48
CA LEU A 113 -7.59 2.49 15.76
C LEU A 113 -8.29 3.14 16.95
N GLU A 114 -8.40 4.47 16.95
CA GLU A 114 -9.13 5.22 17.99
C GLU A 114 -10.62 4.87 18.00
N LEU A 115 -11.26 4.75 16.84
CA LEU A 115 -12.66 4.33 16.72
C LEU A 115 -12.90 2.92 17.27
N ALA A 116 -11.91 2.03 17.17
CA ALA A 116 -11.95 0.70 17.77
C ALA A 116 -11.57 0.71 19.27
N GLY A 117 -11.07 1.84 19.77
CA GLY A 117 -10.57 2.00 21.13
C GLY A 117 -9.30 1.19 21.38
N ALA A 118 -8.37 1.26 20.43
CA ALA A 118 -7.07 0.59 20.52
C ALA A 118 -6.24 1.14 21.70
N ASP A 119 -5.50 0.26 22.35
CA ASP A 119 -4.53 0.66 23.38
C ASP A 119 -3.25 1.17 22.73
N LEU A 120 -3.28 2.43 22.32
CA LEU A 120 -2.16 3.09 21.66
C LEU A 120 -0.91 3.23 22.57
N LYS A 121 -1.10 3.15 23.89
CA LYS A 121 0.00 3.31 24.86
C LYS A 121 0.80 2.02 25.03
N ASN A 122 0.12 0.88 25.11
CA ASN A 122 0.75 -0.42 25.38
C ASN A 122 0.95 -1.23 24.09
N GLY A 123 0.13 -0.98 23.05
CA GLY A 123 0.30 -1.57 21.73
C GLY A 123 1.62 -1.11 21.11
N LYS A 124 2.50 -2.05 20.75
CA LYS A 124 3.81 -1.75 20.14
C LYS A 124 3.79 -1.84 18.64
N PHE A 125 2.93 -2.69 18.12
CA PHE A 125 2.84 -2.98 16.68
C PHE A 125 1.40 -3.17 16.27
N VAL A 126 1.14 -2.87 15.00
CA VAL A 126 -0.04 -3.25 14.27
C VAL A 126 0.35 -4.34 13.27
N LEU A 127 -0.47 -5.38 13.16
CA LEU A 127 -0.32 -6.43 12.17
C LEU A 127 -1.33 -6.18 11.05
N ALA A 128 -0.85 -5.75 9.88
CA ALA A 128 -1.67 -5.50 8.72
C ALA A 128 -1.68 -6.71 7.78
N GLU A 129 -2.86 -7.12 7.30
CA GLU A 129 -3.04 -8.27 6.42
C GLU A 129 -3.82 -7.90 5.17
N GLY A 130 -3.31 -8.35 4.01
CA GLY A 130 -3.95 -8.21 2.70
C GLY A 130 -4.98 -9.29 2.41
N GLY A 131 -5.90 -8.99 1.50
CA GLY A 131 -6.96 -9.90 1.03
C GLY A 131 -6.62 -10.64 -0.25
N ASP A 132 -5.38 -10.57 -0.73
CA ASP A 132 -4.89 -11.28 -1.90
C ASP A 132 -4.60 -12.76 -1.60
N GLY A 133 -4.29 -13.53 -2.64
CA GLY A 133 -4.00 -14.96 -2.49
C GLY A 133 -2.79 -15.29 -1.63
N SER A 134 -1.86 -14.33 -1.43
CA SER A 134 -0.70 -14.48 -0.54
C SER A 134 -1.01 -14.13 0.91
N ALA A 135 -2.16 -13.50 1.19
CA ALA A 135 -2.52 -12.97 2.50
C ALA A 135 -1.36 -12.20 3.16
N MET A 136 -0.70 -11.35 2.38
CA MET A 136 0.51 -10.64 2.77
C MET A 136 0.33 -9.95 4.10
N THR A 137 1.14 -10.34 5.09
CA THR A 137 1.05 -9.83 6.45
C THR A 137 2.32 -9.06 6.80
N ARG A 138 2.17 -7.87 7.38
CA ARG A 138 3.28 -7.00 7.79
C ARG A 138 3.03 -6.36 9.15
N THR A 139 4.09 -6.26 9.90
CA THR A 139 4.12 -5.61 11.21
C THR A 139 4.55 -4.15 11.05
N ILE A 140 3.73 -3.23 11.54
CA ILE A 140 3.98 -1.79 11.50
C ILE A 140 4.18 -1.28 12.92
N PRO A 141 5.31 -0.63 13.25
CA PRO A 141 5.53 -0.05 14.57
C PRO A 141 4.49 1.00 14.91
N MET A 142 3.98 0.99 16.14
CA MET A 142 3.00 1.97 16.61
C MET A 142 3.55 3.41 16.54
N SER A 143 4.85 3.60 16.70
CA SER A 143 5.50 4.92 16.56
C SER A 143 5.33 5.56 15.18
N LEU A 144 5.27 4.76 14.11
CA LEU A 144 4.96 5.27 12.77
C LEU A 144 3.48 5.65 12.63
N ILE A 145 2.59 4.91 13.31
CA ILE A 145 1.15 5.14 13.21
C ILE A 145 0.74 6.39 13.99
N THR A 146 1.31 6.58 15.17
CA THR A 146 1.01 7.73 16.03
C THR A 146 1.51 9.06 15.47
N SER A 147 2.41 9.04 14.47
CA SER A 147 2.77 10.25 13.72
C SER A 147 1.61 10.81 12.89
N GLY A 148 0.59 9.99 12.59
CA GLY A 148 -0.52 10.35 11.71
C GLY A 148 -0.21 10.26 10.22
N GLU A 149 1.00 9.78 9.86
CA GLU A 149 1.43 9.69 8.45
C GLU A 149 0.99 8.40 7.76
N VAL A 150 0.70 7.35 8.53
CA VAL A 150 0.24 6.07 7.98
C VAL A 150 -1.23 6.19 7.59
N LEU A 151 -1.54 5.89 6.31
CA LEU A 151 -2.90 6.01 5.78
C LEU A 151 -3.49 4.64 5.41
N VAL A 152 -4.79 4.51 5.58
CA VAL A 152 -5.62 3.55 4.87
C VAL A 152 -6.14 4.29 3.63
N ALA A 153 -5.43 4.13 2.51
CA ALA A 153 -5.70 4.84 1.29
C ALA A 153 -6.71 4.10 0.42
N TYR A 154 -7.56 4.88 -0.24
CA TYR A 154 -8.51 4.44 -1.26
C TYR A 154 -8.32 5.17 -2.59
N GLY A 155 -7.57 6.27 -2.61
CA GLY A 155 -7.29 7.09 -3.78
C GLY A 155 -5.80 7.25 -4.06
N GLN A 156 -5.46 7.43 -5.33
CA GLN A 156 -4.11 7.67 -5.84
C GLN A 156 -4.15 8.62 -7.03
N ASN A 157 -3.41 9.72 -6.98
CA ASN A 157 -3.33 10.72 -8.05
C ASN A 157 -4.71 11.25 -8.52
N GLY A 158 -5.64 11.50 -7.59
CA GLY A 158 -6.96 12.04 -7.87
C GLY A 158 -7.99 11.04 -8.41
N GLU A 159 -7.64 9.76 -8.55
CA GLU A 159 -8.56 8.67 -8.91
C GLU A 159 -8.63 7.62 -7.79
N MET A 160 -9.58 6.68 -7.89
CA MET A 160 -9.58 5.51 -7.01
C MET A 160 -8.32 4.69 -7.27
N LEU A 161 -7.84 3.98 -6.24
CA LEU A 161 -6.75 3.01 -6.43
C LEU A 161 -7.07 2.06 -7.59
N ARG A 162 -6.07 1.72 -8.37
CA ARG A 162 -6.22 0.68 -9.39
C ARG A 162 -6.07 -0.71 -8.77
N PRO A 163 -6.66 -1.76 -9.37
CA PRO A 163 -6.53 -3.14 -8.87
C PRO A 163 -5.08 -3.54 -8.62
N GLU A 164 -4.18 -3.24 -9.56
CA GLU A 164 -2.75 -3.53 -9.45
C GLU A 164 -2.06 -2.77 -8.31
N ASN A 165 -2.61 -1.62 -7.91
CA ASN A 165 -2.11 -0.77 -6.83
C ASN A 165 -2.77 -1.04 -5.48
N GLY A 166 -3.72 -2.00 -5.42
CA GLY A 166 -4.30 -2.46 -4.16
C GLY A 166 -5.73 -1.99 -3.87
N TYR A 167 -6.52 -1.71 -4.94
CA TYR A 167 -7.96 -1.42 -4.80
C TYR A 167 -8.67 -2.54 -4.01
N PRO A 168 -9.65 -2.24 -3.13
CA PRO A 168 -10.20 -0.93 -2.83
C PRO A 168 -9.48 -0.17 -1.71
N LEU A 169 -8.70 -0.84 -0.86
CA LEU A 169 -7.98 -0.24 0.26
C LEU A 169 -6.55 -0.76 0.31
N ARG A 170 -5.62 0.14 0.50
CA ARG A 170 -4.21 -0.21 0.78
C ARG A 170 -3.66 0.55 1.97
N LEU A 171 -2.63 -0.01 2.58
CA LEU A 171 -1.84 0.70 3.57
C LEU A 171 -0.76 1.53 2.87
N VAL A 172 -0.59 2.78 3.33
CA VAL A 172 0.50 3.69 2.96
C VAL A 172 1.34 3.92 4.20
N VAL A 173 2.61 3.53 4.17
CA VAL A 173 3.51 3.58 5.33
C VAL A 173 4.81 4.30 4.96
N PRO A 174 4.84 5.63 5.02
CA PRO A 174 6.03 6.40 4.66
C PRO A 174 7.25 6.03 5.48
N GLY A 175 8.43 6.11 4.85
CA GLY A 175 9.72 5.84 5.51
C GLY A 175 10.10 4.36 5.61
N VAL A 176 9.28 3.44 5.07
CA VAL A 176 9.61 2.01 4.99
C VAL A 176 9.39 1.48 3.58
N GLN A 177 10.02 0.35 3.27
CA GLN A 177 9.94 -0.28 1.95
C GLN A 177 8.49 -0.64 1.56
N GLY A 178 8.20 -0.61 0.27
CA GLY A 178 6.89 -0.85 -0.32
C GLY A 178 6.25 -2.18 0.06
N VAL A 179 7.04 -3.18 0.48
CA VAL A 179 6.53 -4.46 0.99
C VAL A 179 5.66 -4.30 2.24
N SER A 180 5.85 -3.22 3.01
CA SER A 180 5.04 -2.90 4.19
C SER A 180 3.76 -2.13 3.85
N TRP A 181 3.61 -1.69 2.61
CA TRP A 181 2.44 -0.97 2.12
C TRP A 181 1.40 -1.98 1.61
N VAL A 182 0.81 -2.72 2.54
CA VAL A 182 -0.08 -3.86 2.26
C VAL A 182 -1.23 -3.47 1.35
N LYS A 183 -1.35 -4.16 0.21
CA LYS A 183 -2.45 -4.01 -0.76
C LYS A 183 -3.66 -4.85 -0.34
N TYR A 184 -4.85 -4.45 -0.83
CA TYR A 184 -6.10 -5.18 -0.54
C TYR A 184 -6.33 -5.33 0.96
N LEU A 185 -6.07 -4.27 1.71
CA LEU A 185 -6.06 -4.29 3.18
C LEU A 185 -7.38 -4.78 3.73
N ARG A 186 -7.38 -5.90 4.45
CA ARG A 186 -8.60 -6.54 4.98
C ARG A 186 -8.63 -6.65 6.51
N ARG A 187 -7.47 -6.61 7.15
CA ARG A 187 -7.40 -6.75 8.61
C ARG A 187 -6.21 -5.98 9.20
N ILE A 188 -6.47 -5.43 10.35
CA ILE A 188 -5.52 -4.75 11.24
C ILE A 188 -5.75 -5.21 12.66
#